data_dd047e16b49f00c5c7aa563579008ed4
#
_entry.id   dd047e16b49f00c5c7aa563579008ed4
#
_cell.length_a   1.000
_cell.length_b   1.000
_cell.length_c   1.000
_cell.angle_alpha   90.00
_cell.angle_beta   90.00
_cell.angle_gamma   90.00
#
_symmetry.space_group_name_H-M   'P 1'
#
loop_
_entity.id
_entity.type
_entity.pdbx_description
1 polymer ?
#
loop_
_entity_poly.entity_id
_entity_poly.type
_entity_poly.pdbx_seq_one_letter_code
_entity_poly.pdbx_strand_id
1 'polypeptide(L)'
;MDIFNNNKFYEGYEGETEVIFQILGDNNTSIHLWNGYIDDIMNHQPGTEDDFKNGLSRDWNTLEGPYSDENNNVIDIDDYYNDLLRFAGVKFKYEETKEVYDLVMYFLKQAKENNQEVEVIVD
;
A
#
# COMPACT_ATOMS: atom_id res chain seq x y z
N MET A 1 -13.89 -8.41 14.65
CA MET A 1 -13.10 -7.16 14.60
C MET A 1 -13.01 -6.68 13.17
N ASP A 2 -13.39 -5.48 12.93
CA ASP A 2 -13.29 -4.89 11.61
C ASP A 2 -11.91 -4.23 11.48
N ILE A 3 -11.00 -4.87 10.77
CA ILE A 3 -9.67 -4.31 10.52
C ILE A 3 -9.69 -3.25 9.42
N PHE A 4 -10.79 -3.18 8.69
CA PHE A 4 -10.99 -2.19 7.64
C PHE A 4 -11.62 -0.94 8.24
N ASN A 5 -11.48 0.18 7.55
CA ASN A 5 -11.84 1.48 8.10
C ASN A 5 -10.97 1.83 9.32
N ASN A 6 -9.68 1.63 9.17
CA ASN A 6 -8.71 1.72 10.26
C ASN A 6 -7.71 2.83 9.96
N ASN A 7 -7.53 3.76 10.90
CA ASN A 7 -6.55 4.83 10.79
C ASN A 7 -5.46 4.78 11.86
N LYS A 8 -5.33 3.65 12.54
CA LYS A 8 -4.36 3.46 13.63
C LYS A 8 -2.94 3.83 13.21
N PHE A 9 -2.57 3.52 11.98
CA PHE A 9 -1.21 3.75 11.49
C PHE A 9 -1.04 5.12 10.84
N TYR A 10 -2.04 5.98 10.95
CA TYR A 10 -1.92 7.38 10.59
C TYR A 10 -2.09 8.31 11.79
N GLU A 11 -2.68 7.85 12.87
CA GLU A 11 -2.83 8.65 14.09
C GLU A 11 -1.49 9.16 14.58
N GLY A 12 -1.42 10.44 14.90
CA GLY A 12 -0.21 11.10 15.34
C GLY A 12 0.60 11.73 14.23
N TYR A 13 0.22 11.49 12.98
CA TYR A 13 0.94 11.99 11.80
C TYR A 13 0.10 12.96 10.97
N GLU A 14 -0.94 13.53 11.57
CA GLU A 14 -1.82 14.47 10.89
C GLU A 14 -1.03 15.64 10.34
N GLY A 15 -1.26 15.98 9.08
CA GLY A 15 -0.51 17.01 8.37
C GLY A 15 0.63 16.46 7.53
N GLU A 16 1.00 15.19 7.70
CA GLU A 16 1.99 14.52 6.86
C GLU A 16 1.28 13.69 5.78
N THR A 17 2.02 13.29 4.76
CA THR A 17 1.45 12.53 3.65
C THR A 17 0.82 11.23 4.12
N GLU A 18 -0.41 11.01 3.72
CA GLU A 18 -1.21 9.83 4.04
C GLU A 18 -1.35 8.95 2.81
N VAL A 19 -1.26 7.63 3.01
CA VAL A 19 -1.55 6.65 1.96
C VAL A 19 -2.77 5.86 2.39
N ILE A 20 -3.80 5.85 1.54
CA ILE A 20 -5.07 5.21 1.83
C ILE A 20 -5.29 4.08 0.85
N PHE A 21 -5.49 2.86 1.35
CA PHE A 21 -5.98 1.73 0.56
C PHE A 21 -7.47 1.61 0.83
N GLN A 22 -8.29 1.62 -0.21
CA GLN A 22 -9.73 1.72 -0.10
C GLN A 22 -10.43 0.84 -1.13
N ILE A 23 -11.52 0.20 -0.72
CA ILE A 23 -12.35 -0.54 -1.67
C ILE A 23 -13.08 0.47 -2.57
N LEU A 24 -12.96 0.28 -3.87
CA LEU A 24 -13.61 1.16 -4.84
C LEU A 24 -15.12 1.12 -4.67
N GLY A 25 -15.71 2.28 -4.46
CA GLY A 25 -17.14 2.40 -4.24
C GLY A 25 -17.58 2.22 -2.79
N ASP A 26 -16.67 1.95 -1.87
CA ASP A 26 -16.98 1.80 -0.45
C ASP A 26 -15.95 2.52 0.41
N ASN A 27 -16.23 3.77 0.73
CA ASN A 27 -15.33 4.60 1.54
C ASN A 27 -15.22 4.14 2.99
N ASN A 28 -16.11 3.26 3.44
CA ASN A 28 -16.09 2.74 4.81
C ASN A 28 -15.15 1.55 4.97
N THR A 29 -14.61 1.03 3.87
CA THR A 29 -13.67 -0.09 3.89
C THR A 29 -12.33 0.41 3.40
N SER A 30 -11.52 0.90 4.33
CA SER A 30 -10.23 1.52 4.01
C SER A 30 -9.24 1.35 5.16
N ILE A 31 -7.96 1.47 4.83
CA ILE A 31 -6.88 1.59 5.81
C ILE A 31 -6.08 2.84 5.49
N HIS A 32 -5.75 3.59 6.52
CA HIS A 32 -5.04 4.87 6.43
C HIS A 32 -3.66 4.70 7.04
N LEU A 33 -2.63 5.04 6.28
CA LEU A 33 -1.25 4.77 6.66
C LEU A 33 -0.42 6.04 6.56
N TRP A 34 0.48 6.23 7.52
CA TRP A 34 1.51 7.25 7.38
C TRP A 34 2.45 6.85 6.24
N ASN A 35 2.73 7.78 5.33
CA ASN A 35 3.60 7.51 4.18
C ASN A 35 4.99 7.04 4.58
N GLY A 36 5.45 7.39 5.78
CA GLY A 36 6.74 6.93 6.29
C GLY A 36 6.87 5.42 6.37
N TYR A 37 5.76 4.70 6.61
CA TYR A 37 5.78 3.24 6.59
C TYR A 37 5.95 2.70 5.18
N ILE A 38 5.28 3.31 4.21
CA ILE A 38 5.45 2.91 2.81
C ILE A 38 6.88 3.22 2.33
N ASP A 39 7.40 4.38 2.72
CA ASP A 39 8.78 4.75 2.44
C ASP A 39 9.77 3.73 3.02
N ASP A 40 9.53 3.29 4.25
CA ASP A 40 10.35 2.26 4.88
C ASP A 40 10.33 0.95 4.07
N ILE A 41 9.15 0.53 3.62
CA ILE A 41 9.05 -0.66 2.77
C ILE A 41 9.82 -0.45 1.47
N MET A 42 9.61 0.66 0.80
CA MET A 42 10.24 0.93 -0.50
C MET A 42 11.75 1.08 -0.42
N ASN A 43 12.28 1.50 0.74
CA ASN A 43 13.72 1.57 0.96
C ASN A 43 14.39 0.20 1.02
N HIS A 44 13.62 -0.87 1.11
CA HIS A 44 14.13 -2.24 1.19
C HIS A 44 13.77 -3.06 -0.05
N GLN A 45 13.58 -2.40 -1.20
CA GLN A 45 13.25 -3.10 -2.45
C GLN A 45 14.30 -4.17 -2.76
N PRO A 46 13.87 -5.44 -2.91
CA PRO A 46 14.80 -6.50 -3.31
C PRO A 46 15.05 -6.44 -4.81
N GLY A 47 16.29 -6.66 -5.22
CA GLY A 47 16.66 -6.70 -6.63
C GLY A 47 17.05 -5.33 -7.20
N THR A 48 16.95 -5.19 -8.51
CA THR A 48 17.31 -3.98 -9.25
C THR A 48 16.07 -3.33 -9.86
N GLU A 49 16.22 -2.11 -10.39
CA GLU A 49 15.10 -1.40 -11.05
C GLU A 49 14.45 -2.21 -12.17
N ASP A 50 15.22 -3.06 -12.87
CA ASP A 50 14.71 -3.89 -13.94
C ASP A 50 13.73 -4.97 -13.45
N ASP A 51 13.74 -5.25 -12.14
CA ASP A 51 12.86 -6.24 -11.53
C ASP A 51 11.49 -5.65 -11.16
N PHE A 52 11.31 -4.33 -11.24
CA PHE A 52 10.10 -3.64 -10.78
C PHE A 52 9.31 -3.11 -11.96
N LYS A 53 8.66 -4.02 -12.68
CA LYS A 53 7.88 -3.68 -13.88
C LYS A 53 6.41 -3.42 -13.59
N ASN A 54 5.92 -3.89 -12.44
CA ASN A 54 4.53 -3.78 -12.05
C ASN A 54 4.43 -3.58 -10.53
N GLY A 55 3.24 -3.19 -10.06
CA GLY A 55 2.93 -3.13 -8.65
C GLY A 55 3.35 -1.84 -7.97
N LEU A 56 3.38 -1.87 -6.64
CA LEU A 56 3.67 -0.69 -5.82
C LEU A 56 5.08 -0.16 -6.07
N SER A 57 6.07 -1.06 -6.22
CA SER A 57 7.45 -0.65 -6.45
C SER A 57 7.60 0.11 -7.76
N ARG A 58 6.93 -0.34 -8.81
CA ARG A 58 6.93 0.39 -10.08
C ARG A 58 6.32 1.78 -9.91
N ASP A 59 5.14 1.84 -9.31
CA ASP A 59 4.43 3.12 -9.15
C ASP A 59 5.24 4.10 -8.29
N TRP A 60 5.86 3.60 -7.24
CA TRP A 60 6.72 4.41 -6.38
C TRP A 60 7.94 4.93 -7.14
N ASN A 61 8.61 4.04 -7.88
CA ASN A 61 9.87 4.40 -8.56
C ASN A 61 9.65 5.30 -9.77
N THR A 62 8.52 5.16 -10.46
CA THR A 62 8.24 5.88 -11.70
C THR A 62 7.26 7.04 -11.52
N LEU A 63 6.70 7.20 -10.33
CA LEU A 63 5.68 8.21 -10.01
C LEU A 63 4.44 8.03 -10.92
N GLU A 64 4.02 6.79 -11.07
CA GLU A 64 2.82 6.45 -11.81
C GLU A 64 1.70 5.99 -10.86
N GLY A 65 0.52 5.72 -11.39
CA GLY A 65 -0.62 5.26 -10.59
C GLY A 65 -1.00 6.28 -9.51
N PRO A 66 -1.13 5.85 -8.26
CA PRO A 66 -1.51 6.76 -7.15
C PRO A 66 -0.48 7.86 -6.87
N TYR A 67 0.75 7.69 -7.34
CA TYR A 67 1.82 8.70 -7.21
C TYR A 67 1.91 9.60 -8.44
N SER A 68 1.00 9.45 -9.39
CA SER A 68 0.93 10.23 -10.61
C SER A 68 0.11 11.51 -10.40
N ASP A 69 0.47 12.55 -11.13
CA ASP A 69 -0.33 13.78 -11.17
C ASP A 69 -1.67 13.60 -11.91
N GLU A 70 -1.85 12.46 -12.59
CA GLU A 70 -3.05 12.18 -13.38
C GLU A 70 -4.19 11.52 -12.58
N ASN A 71 -4.02 11.32 -11.29
CA ASN A 71 -5.03 10.77 -10.38
C ASN A 71 -5.55 9.39 -10.79
N ASN A 72 -4.69 8.54 -11.32
CA ASN A 72 -5.04 7.16 -11.63
C ASN A 72 -4.81 6.29 -10.38
N ASN A 73 -5.86 6.13 -9.58
CA ASN A 73 -5.77 5.53 -8.26
C ASN A 73 -6.15 4.05 -8.19
N VAL A 74 -6.87 3.53 -9.18
CA VAL A 74 -7.26 2.12 -9.19
C VAL A 74 -6.04 1.27 -9.54
N ILE A 75 -5.78 0.25 -8.70
CA ILE A 75 -4.59 -0.58 -8.85
C ILE A 75 -4.96 -1.97 -9.32
N ASP A 76 -3.98 -2.68 -9.90
CA ASP A 76 -4.09 -4.12 -10.14
C ASP A 76 -3.70 -4.85 -8.85
N ILE A 77 -4.66 -5.53 -8.24
CA ILE A 77 -4.45 -6.18 -6.93
C ILE A 77 -3.37 -7.26 -7.05
N ASP A 78 -3.40 -8.06 -8.13
CA ASP A 78 -2.44 -9.14 -8.30
C ASP A 78 -1.02 -8.59 -8.44
N ASP A 79 -0.85 -7.53 -9.22
CA ASP A 79 0.46 -6.92 -9.40
C ASP A 79 1.00 -6.36 -8.08
N TYR A 80 0.15 -5.67 -7.31
CA TYR A 80 0.56 -5.13 -6.00
C TYR A 80 0.87 -6.23 -5.01
N TYR A 81 0.01 -7.26 -4.95
CA TYR A 81 0.20 -8.36 -4.01
C TYR A 81 1.50 -9.13 -4.31
N ASN A 82 1.71 -9.48 -5.58
CA ASN A 82 2.90 -10.22 -5.98
C ASN A 82 4.18 -9.42 -5.80
N ASP A 83 4.13 -8.12 -6.06
CA ASP A 83 5.28 -7.24 -5.80
C ASP A 83 5.61 -7.22 -4.30
N LEU A 84 4.60 -7.02 -3.45
CA LEU A 84 4.81 -6.94 -2.01
C LEU A 84 5.22 -8.28 -1.40
N LEU A 85 4.86 -9.41 -1.99
CA LEU A 85 5.34 -10.73 -1.55
C LEU A 85 6.86 -10.81 -1.53
N ARG A 86 7.53 -10.07 -2.42
CA ARG A 86 8.99 -10.04 -2.49
C ARG A 86 9.64 -9.43 -1.25
N PHE A 87 8.86 -8.71 -0.44
CA PHE A 87 9.33 -8.08 0.79
C PHE A 87 9.13 -8.95 2.03
N ALA A 88 8.56 -10.15 1.87
CA ALA A 88 8.37 -11.07 2.98
C ALA A 88 9.72 -11.40 3.61
N GLY A 89 9.81 -11.30 4.92
CA GLY A 89 11.05 -11.57 5.64
C GLY A 89 12.03 -10.41 5.70
N VAL A 90 11.75 -9.29 5.04
CA VAL A 90 12.60 -8.09 5.14
C VAL A 90 12.46 -7.50 6.55
N LYS A 91 13.58 -7.07 7.11
CA LYS A 91 13.59 -6.36 8.39
C LYS A 91 13.51 -4.87 8.12
N PHE A 92 12.35 -4.29 8.40
CA PHE A 92 12.11 -2.86 8.20
C PHE A 92 12.72 -2.02 9.32
N LYS A 93 12.87 -0.73 9.06
CA LYS A 93 13.46 0.21 10.01
C LYS A 93 12.58 0.43 11.24
N TYR A 94 11.27 0.61 11.04
CA TYR A 94 10.33 0.84 12.13
C TYR A 94 9.65 -0.48 12.52
N GLU A 95 9.41 -0.67 13.81
CA GLU A 95 8.72 -1.88 14.29
C GLU A 95 7.31 -2.00 13.71
N GLU A 96 6.61 -0.88 13.63
CA GLU A 96 5.24 -0.83 13.14
C GLU A 96 5.13 -1.14 11.65
N THR A 97 6.19 -0.98 10.89
CA THR A 97 6.17 -1.24 9.44
C THR A 97 5.80 -2.68 9.13
N LYS A 98 6.24 -3.63 9.94
CA LYS A 98 5.87 -5.04 9.75
C LYS A 98 4.36 -5.23 9.90
N GLU A 99 3.75 -4.59 10.88
CA GLU A 99 2.31 -4.64 11.08
C GLU A 99 1.56 -3.98 9.91
N VAL A 100 2.07 -2.85 9.43
CA VAL A 100 1.50 -2.17 8.26
C VAL A 100 1.61 -3.07 7.02
N TYR A 101 2.77 -3.68 6.81
CA TYR A 101 2.98 -4.61 5.70
C TYR A 101 1.95 -5.75 5.75
N ASP A 102 1.80 -6.39 6.90
CA ASP A 102 0.86 -7.49 7.08
C ASP A 102 -0.59 -7.03 6.85
N LEU A 103 -0.94 -5.83 7.32
CA LEU A 103 -2.27 -5.27 7.13
C LEU A 103 -2.57 -5.01 5.65
N VAL A 104 -1.62 -4.42 4.92
CA VAL A 104 -1.78 -4.16 3.49
C VAL A 104 -1.95 -5.49 2.73
N MET A 105 -1.13 -6.48 3.03
CA MET A 105 -1.22 -7.80 2.39
C MET A 105 -2.58 -8.43 2.66
N TYR A 106 -3.06 -8.37 3.87
CA TYR A 106 -4.37 -8.90 4.24
C TYR A 106 -5.50 -8.17 3.51
N PHE A 107 -5.42 -6.85 3.45
CA PHE A 107 -6.41 -6.02 2.76
C PHE A 107 -6.53 -6.40 1.28
N LEU A 108 -5.38 -6.51 0.60
CA LEU A 108 -5.36 -6.89 -0.82
C LEU A 108 -5.90 -8.29 -1.03
N LYS A 109 -5.54 -9.23 -0.17
CA LYS A 109 -6.01 -10.61 -0.25
C LYS A 109 -7.53 -10.69 -0.10
N GLN A 110 -8.08 -9.98 0.88
CA GLN A 110 -9.52 -9.98 1.13
C GLN A 110 -10.29 -9.34 -0.03
N ALA A 111 -9.78 -8.24 -0.57
CA ALA A 111 -10.40 -7.61 -1.73
C ALA A 111 -10.44 -8.56 -2.93
N LYS A 112 -9.35 -9.27 -3.18
CA LYS A 112 -9.27 -10.25 -4.26
C LYS A 112 -10.28 -11.37 -4.07
N GLU A 113 -10.37 -11.94 -2.88
CA GLU A 113 -11.29 -13.02 -2.57
C GLU A 113 -12.75 -12.60 -2.72
N ASN A 114 -13.06 -11.34 -2.47
CA ASN A 114 -14.40 -10.78 -2.55
C ASN A 114 -14.70 -10.18 -3.93
N ASN A 115 -13.82 -10.32 -4.90
CA ASN A 115 -13.96 -9.75 -6.25
C ASN A 115 -14.18 -8.24 -6.23
N GLN A 116 -13.49 -7.55 -5.33
CA GLN A 116 -13.57 -6.09 -5.20
C GLN A 116 -12.35 -5.46 -5.82
N GLU A 117 -12.51 -4.21 -6.27
CA GLU A 117 -11.37 -3.42 -6.75
C GLU A 117 -10.87 -2.53 -5.63
N VAL A 118 -9.58 -2.18 -5.70
CA VAL A 118 -8.90 -1.34 -4.71
C VAL A 118 -8.38 -0.09 -5.40
N GLU A 119 -8.57 1.04 -4.76
CA GLU A 119 -7.88 2.27 -5.12
C GLU A 119 -6.91 2.64 -4.02
N VAL A 120 -5.80 3.26 -4.40
CA VAL A 120 -4.79 3.78 -3.47
C VAL A 120 -4.73 5.29 -3.67
N ILE A 121 -4.86 6.02 -2.59
CA ILE A 121 -4.87 7.49 -2.60
C ILE A 121 -3.67 7.96 -1.82
N VAL A 122 -2.86 8.81 -2.42
CA VAL A 122 -1.73 9.47 -1.76
C VAL A 122 -2.10 10.94 -1.62
N ASP A 123 -2.24 11.37 -0.38
CA ASP A 123 -2.76 12.70 -0.06
C ASP A 123 -1.74 13.53 0.74
#